data_d4e3d6e35ffe391bd4d9edb4b3e5267c
#
_entry.id   d4e3d6e35ffe391bd4d9edb4b3e5267c
#
_cell.length_a   1.000
_cell.length_b   1.000
_cell.length_c   1.000
_cell.angle_alpha   90.00
_cell.angle_beta   90.00
_cell.angle_gamma   90.00
#
_symmetry.space_group_name_H-M   'P 1'
#
loop_
_entity.id
_entity.type
_entity.pdbx_description
1 polymer ?
#
loop_
_entity_poly.entity_id
_entity_poly.type
_entity_poly.pdbx_seq_one_letter_code
_entity_poly.pdbx_strand_id
1 'polypeptide(L)' 'MNPVDAEGREAHPLLHCLVRDIASRGEGELTEVVHESHGGRLIRIAHIQPASGVAWSTAADNIGPAR' A
#
# COMPACT_ATOMS: atom_id res chain seq x y z
N MET A 1 11.91 -4.50 9.91
CA MET A 1 10.43 -4.43 9.81
C MET A 1 9.97 -3.02 10.11
N ASN A 2 9.02 -2.49 9.34
CA ASN A 2 8.53 -1.13 9.57
C ASN A 2 7.59 -1.10 10.78
N PRO A 3 7.62 -0.03 11.58
CA PRO A 3 6.70 0.09 12.72
C PRO A 3 5.24 0.10 12.26
N VAL A 4 4.37 -0.43 13.10
CA VAL A 4 2.92 -0.45 12.87
C VAL A 4 2.28 0.19 14.10
N ASP A 5 1.38 1.17 13.87
CA ASP A 5 0.75 1.87 14.97
C ASP A 5 -0.46 1.10 15.52
N ALA A 6 -1.13 1.69 16.52
CA ALA A 6 -2.26 1.04 17.20
C ALA A 6 -3.45 0.79 16.28
N GLU A 7 -3.53 1.49 15.16
CA GLU A 7 -4.61 1.35 14.18
C GLU A 7 -4.25 0.44 13.02
N GLY A 8 -3.09 -0.20 13.08
CA GLY A 8 -2.66 -1.13 12.06
C GLY A 8 -2.00 -0.45 10.86
N ARG A 9 -1.66 0.84 10.96
CA ARG A 9 -0.99 1.54 9.87
C ARG A 9 0.52 1.36 9.96
N GLU A 10 1.09 0.95 8.84
CA GLU A 10 2.53 0.69 8.77
C GLU A 10 3.27 1.94 8.30
N ALA A 11 4.39 2.26 8.96
CA ALA A 11 5.27 3.35 8.53
C ALA A 11 6.15 2.87 7.37
N HIS A 12 5.54 2.69 6.21
CA HIS A 12 6.22 2.17 5.03
C HIS A 12 7.15 3.23 4.45
N PRO A 13 8.36 2.85 4.00
CA PRO A 13 9.32 3.83 3.47
C PRO A 13 8.84 4.55 2.20
N LEU A 14 7.90 3.98 1.47
CA LEU A 14 7.37 4.60 0.25
C LEU A 14 6.08 5.38 0.48
N LEU A 15 5.65 5.57 1.73
CA LEU A 15 4.46 6.39 2.02
C LEU A 15 4.63 7.77 1.40
N HIS A 16 3.56 8.22 0.73
CA HIS A 16 3.47 9.52 0.05
C HIS A 16 4.40 9.65 -1.16
N CYS A 17 4.99 8.54 -1.59
CA CYS A 17 5.78 8.50 -2.82
C CYS A 17 4.95 7.90 -3.94
N LEU A 18 5.37 8.16 -5.18
CA LEU A 18 4.78 7.52 -6.35
C LEU A 18 5.26 6.07 -6.41
N VAL A 19 4.31 5.16 -6.44
CA VAL A 19 4.60 3.72 -6.47
C VAL A 19 3.93 3.08 -7.68
N ARG A 20 4.42 1.90 -8.04
CA ARG A 20 3.82 1.07 -9.08
C ARG A 20 3.31 -0.21 -8.46
N ASP A 21 2.07 -0.58 -8.83
CA ASP A 21 1.47 -1.86 -8.49
C ASP A 21 1.88 -2.87 -9.54
N ILE A 22 2.63 -3.88 -9.15
CA ILE A 22 3.15 -4.88 -10.08
C ILE A 22 2.01 -5.65 -10.75
N ALA A 23 0.94 -5.91 -10.01
CA ALA A 23 -0.17 -6.72 -10.53
C ALA A 23 -0.95 -6.00 -11.63
N SER A 24 -1.29 -4.73 -11.43
CA SER A 24 -2.09 -3.96 -12.38
C SER A 24 -1.25 -3.09 -13.31
N ARG A 25 0.02 -2.87 -12.94
CA ARG A 25 0.94 -1.92 -13.61
C ARG A 25 0.51 -0.47 -13.46
N GLY A 26 -0.47 -0.21 -12.59
CA GLY A 26 -0.91 1.14 -12.31
C GLY A 26 0.06 1.87 -11.41
N GLU A 27 0.07 3.20 -11.47
CA GLU A 27 0.93 4.04 -10.65
C GLU A 27 0.10 5.08 -9.93
N GLY A 28 0.55 5.45 -8.74
CA GLY A 28 -0.10 6.47 -7.94
C GLY A 28 0.63 6.67 -6.64
N GLU A 29 0.12 7.59 -5.83
CA GLU A 29 0.69 7.86 -4.53
C GLU A 29 0.30 6.77 -3.54
N LEU A 30 1.28 6.26 -2.79
CA LEU A 30 0.99 5.35 -1.69
C LEU A 30 0.50 6.16 -0.52
N THR A 31 -0.80 6.10 -0.24
CA THR A 31 -1.41 6.92 0.80
C THR A 31 -1.42 6.23 2.16
N GLU A 32 -1.44 4.90 2.17
CA GLU A 32 -1.59 4.17 3.42
C GLU A 32 -1.20 2.71 3.21
N VAL A 33 -0.55 2.11 4.21
CA VAL A 33 -0.37 0.65 4.27
C VAL A 33 -0.98 0.19 5.57
N VAL A 34 -1.96 -0.71 5.49
CA VAL A 34 -2.75 -1.16 6.63
C VAL A 34 -2.59 -2.65 6.82
N HIS A 35 -2.45 -3.07 8.07
CA HIS A 35 -2.47 -4.48 8.43
C HIS A 35 -3.89 -4.86 8.83
N GLU A 36 -4.45 -5.84 8.13
CA GLU A 36 -5.81 -6.32 8.40
C GLU A 36 -5.79 -7.81 8.69
N SER A 37 -6.68 -8.23 9.59
CA SER A 37 -6.84 -9.64 9.90
C SER A 37 -7.99 -10.22 9.11
N HIS A 38 -7.71 -11.24 8.32
CA HIS A 38 -8.70 -11.93 7.49
C HIS A 38 -8.61 -13.44 7.73
N GLY A 39 -9.65 -14.00 8.31
CA GLY A 39 -9.69 -15.44 8.57
C GLY A 39 -8.53 -15.94 9.44
N GLY A 40 -8.13 -15.15 10.43
CA GLY A 40 -7.01 -15.48 11.30
C GLY A 40 -5.64 -15.19 10.73
N ARG A 41 -5.56 -14.63 9.51
CA ARG A 41 -4.31 -14.27 8.87
C ARG A 41 -4.16 -12.76 8.83
N LEU A 42 -2.96 -12.29 9.10
CA LEU A 42 -2.64 -10.87 8.98
C LEU A 42 -2.15 -10.59 7.57
N ILE A 43 -2.80 -9.66 6.87
CA ILE A 43 -2.38 -9.26 5.53
C ILE A 43 -2.07 -7.77 5.52
N ARG A 44 -1.12 -7.39 4.68
CA ARG A 44 -0.70 -6.01 4.50
C ARG A 44 -1.30 -5.49 3.21
N ILE A 45 -2.05 -4.39 3.30
CA ILE A 45 -2.77 -3.82 2.16
C ILE A 45 -2.25 -2.41 1.90
N ALA A 46 -1.85 -2.16 0.65
CA ALA A 46 -1.42 -0.85 0.20
C ALA A 46 -2.58 -0.14 -0.49
N HIS A 47 -2.85 1.10 -0.10
CA HIS A 47 -3.85 1.95 -0.73
C HIS A 47 -3.15 2.95 -1.63
N ILE A 48 -3.58 3.04 -2.88
CA ILE A 48 -2.91 3.84 -3.91
C ILE A 48 -3.92 4.81 -4.51
N GLN A 49 -3.52 6.08 -4.57
CA GLN A 49 -4.32 7.14 -5.16
C GLN A 49 -3.65 7.61 -6.45
N PRO A 50 -4.25 7.36 -7.63
CA PRO A 50 -3.67 7.85 -8.87
C PRO A 50 -3.86 9.36 -9.02
N ALA A 51 -3.13 9.96 -9.94
CA ALA A 51 -3.26 11.38 -10.25
C ALA A 51 -4.67 11.71 -10.75
N SER A 52 -5.29 10.78 -11.47
CA SER A 52 -6.69 10.88 -11.88
C SER A 52 -7.29 9.49 -11.86
N GLY A 53 -8.59 9.42 -11.60
CA GLY A 53 -9.28 8.14 -11.54
C GLY A 53 -9.52 7.67 -10.12
N VAL A 54 -9.85 6.41 -9.97
CA VAL A 54 -10.31 5.84 -8.71
C VAL A 54 -9.14 5.20 -7.96
N ALA A 55 -9.06 5.48 -6.67
CA ALA A 55 -8.09 4.83 -5.80
C ALA A 55 -8.34 3.32 -5.76
N TRP A 56 -7.27 2.56 -5.58
CA TRP A 56 -7.40 1.10 -5.45
C TRP A 56 -6.46 0.60 -4.37
N SER A 57 -6.61 -0.67 -4.03
CA SER A 57 -5.74 -1.33 -3.06
C SER A 57 -5.13 -2.58 -3.67
N THR A 58 -3.95 -2.94 -3.17
CA THR A 58 -3.23 -4.13 -3.59
C THR A 58 -2.42 -4.66 -2.40
N ALA A 59 -1.87 -5.85 -2.53
CA ALA A 59 -0.99 -6.38 -1.50
C ALA A 59 0.25 -5.48 -1.39
N ALA A 60 0.65 -5.15 -0.16
CA ALA A 60 1.81 -4.27 0.03
C ALA A 60 3.10 -4.87 -0.54
N ASP A 61 3.15 -6.19 -0.67
CA ASP A 61 4.32 -6.84 -1.26
C ASP A 61 4.39 -6.71 -2.78
N ASN A 62 3.31 -6.22 -3.40
CA ASN A 62 3.23 -6.06 -4.86
C ASN A 62 3.54 -4.65 -5.32
N ILE A 63 4.03 -3.78 -4.44
CA ILE A 63 4.36 -2.42 -4.84
C ILE A 63 5.86 -2.20 -4.82
N GLY A 64 6.29 -1.29 -5.65
CA GLY A 64 7.67 -0.84 -5.67
C GLY A 64 7.72 0.62 -6.08
N PRO A 65 8.88 1.27 -5.99
CA PRO A 65 9.00 2.66 -6.45
C PRO A 65 8.68 2.72 -7.93
N ALA A 66 7.98 3.78 -8.34
CA ALA A 66 7.61 3.96 -9.75
C ALA A 66 8.83 4.24 -10.62
N ARG A 67 9.96 4.55 -9.98
CA ARG A 67 11.23 4.80 -10.68
C ARG A 67 12.40 4.16 -9.98
#